data_7ace6fdb4ab2762a7d321201ec4486c9
#
_entry.id   7ace6fdb4ab2762a7d321201ec4486c9
#
_cell.length_a   1.000
_cell.length_b   1.000
_cell.length_c   1.000
_cell.angle_alpha   90.00
_cell.angle_beta   90.00
_cell.angle_gamma   90.00
#
_symmetry.space_group_name_H-M   'P 1'
#
loop_
_entity.id
_entity.type
_entity.pdbx_description
1 polymer ?
#
loop_
_entity_poly.entity_id
_entity_poly.type
_entity_poly.pdbx_seq_one_letter_code
_entity_poly.pdbx_strand_id
1 'polypeptide(L)'
;MHNCRTLLIVPRPSPVTDAVRNVFDGEARHAWSIDQLHEAVRTAVGGADYSTVFRAVGTMEREGVIRRIDLGDGKAYYEAGDEHHEHVRCEACGRIAEVPGCVVRNAATGVRRRTGFKVTSHQIVFTGICPNCAKGPAKIKARSPRARRFELPHGLKKL
;
A
#
# COMPACT_ATOMS: atom_id res chain seq x y z
N MET A 1 -49.65 15.33 -14.56
CA MET A 1 -48.61 14.36 -14.17
C MET A 1 -47.26 15.02 -14.39
N HIS A 2 -46.69 15.62 -13.32
CA HIS A 2 -45.40 16.34 -13.41
C HIS A 2 -44.26 15.36 -13.09
N ASN A 3 -43.49 15.05 -14.11
CA ASN A 3 -42.35 14.15 -14.00
C ASN A 3 -41.15 14.97 -13.46
N CYS A 4 -40.94 14.95 -12.15
CA CYS A 4 -39.82 15.57 -11.49
C CYS A 4 -38.56 14.70 -11.74
N ARG A 5 -37.80 14.98 -12.80
CA ARG A 5 -36.48 14.41 -13.01
C ARG A 5 -35.56 14.98 -11.96
N THR A 6 -35.32 14.22 -10.90
CA THR A 6 -34.25 14.52 -9.96
C THR A 6 -32.91 14.40 -10.73
N LEU A 7 -32.36 15.53 -11.11
CA LEU A 7 -30.99 15.62 -11.63
C LEU A 7 -30.06 15.24 -10.48
N LEU A 8 -29.47 14.04 -10.54
CA LEU A 8 -28.36 13.67 -9.68
C LEU A 8 -27.20 14.58 -10.02
N ILE A 9 -27.00 15.62 -9.21
CA ILE A 9 -25.82 16.47 -9.27
C ILE A 9 -24.67 15.60 -8.79
N VAL A 10 -23.90 15.05 -9.73
CA VAL A 10 -22.62 14.40 -9.42
C VAL A 10 -21.67 15.53 -9.02
N PRO A 11 -21.19 15.60 -7.77
CA PRO A 11 -20.26 16.62 -7.35
C PRO A 11 -19.02 16.56 -8.25
N ARG A 12 -18.63 17.72 -8.79
CA ARG A 12 -17.38 17.81 -9.58
C ARG A 12 -16.21 17.48 -8.64
N PRO A 13 -15.30 16.58 -9.02
CA PRO A 13 -14.11 16.30 -8.24
C PRO A 13 -13.34 17.60 -7.95
N SER A 14 -12.80 17.74 -6.75
CA SER A 14 -11.99 18.91 -6.44
C SER A 14 -10.66 18.87 -7.19
N PRO A 15 -10.01 20.00 -7.51
CA PRO A 15 -8.68 20.00 -8.14
C PRO A 15 -7.65 19.14 -7.38
N VAL A 16 -7.79 19.07 -6.06
CA VAL A 16 -6.94 18.21 -5.22
C VAL A 16 -7.23 16.73 -5.47
N THR A 17 -8.50 16.33 -5.61
CA THR A 17 -8.86 14.94 -5.90
C THR A 17 -8.36 14.50 -7.27
N ASP A 18 -8.49 15.39 -8.28
CA ASP A 18 -7.97 15.11 -9.62
C ASP A 18 -6.43 15.01 -9.60
N ALA A 19 -5.76 15.89 -8.85
CA ALA A 19 -4.32 15.84 -8.71
C ALA A 19 -3.85 14.55 -7.99
N VAL A 20 -4.57 14.08 -6.95
CA VAL A 20 -4.27 12.79 -6.30
C VAL A 20 -4.40 11.65 -7.30
N ARG A 21 -5.46 11.64 -8.11
CA ARG A 21 -5.67 10.61 -9.15
C ARG A 21 -4.51 10.60 -10.16
N ASN A 22 -4.15 11.76 -10.69
CA ASN A 22 -3.06 11.91 -11.66
C ASN A 22 -1.70 11.43 -11.12
N VAL A 23 -1.47 11.50 -9.80
CA VAL A 23 -0.25 10.95 -9.17
C VAL A 23 -0.20 9.44 -9.30
N PHE A 24 -1.33 8.74 -9.18
CA PHE A 24 -1.40 7.29 -9.32
C PHE A 24 -1.39 6.83 -10.79
N ASP A 25 -1.89 7.66 -11.71
CA ASP A 25 -1.84 7.38 -13.16
C ASP A 25 -0.42 7.56 -13.73
N GLY A 26 0.48 8.20 -12.99
CA GLY A 26 1.87 8.42 -13.38
C GLY A 26 2.80 7.25 -13.01
N GLU A 27 3.75 6.91 -13.87
CA GLU A 27 4.70 5.79 -13.69
C GLU A 27 5.85 6.09 -12.69
N ALA A 28 5.86 7.26 -12.04
CA ALA A 28 7.01 7.70 -11.24
C ALA A 28 7.28 6.83 -10.00
N ARG A 29 6.24 6.23 -9.41
CA ARG A 29 6.32 5.36 -8.24
C ARG A 29 5.16 4.40 -8.22
N HIS A 30 5.43 3.20 -7.75
CA HIS A 30 4.41 2.17 -7.59
C HIS A 30 3.54 2.38 -6.32
N ALA A 31 4.14 2.83 -5.24
CA ALA A 31 3.45 3.08 -3.98
C ALA A 31 3.84 4.42 -3.35
N TRP A 32 2.88 5.10 -2.74
CA TRP A 32 3.01 6.44 -2.19
C TRP A 32 2.62 6.49 -0.72
N SER A 33 3.47 7.06 0.14
CA SER A 33 3.02 7.45 1.48
C SER A 33 2.17 8.72 1.41
N ILE A 34 1.37 8.98 2.45
CA ILE A 34 0.54 10.18 2.50
C ILE A 34 1.38 11.47 2.44
N ASP A 35 2.56 11.47 3.04
CA ASP A 35 3.48 12.63 2.99
C ASP A 35 3.98 12.89 1.56
N GLN A 36 4.29 11.82 0.82
CA GLN A 36 4.72 11.91 -0.57
C GLN A 36 3.59 12.36 -1.50
N LEU A 37 2.37 11.86 -1.26
CA LEU A 37 1.18 12.31 -1.99
C LEU A 37 0.90 13.79 -1.75
N HIS A 38 0.96 14.23 -0.49
CA HIS A 38 0.77 15.64 -0.14
C HIS A 38 1.77 16.52 -0.85
N GLU A 39 3.06 16.18 -0.84
CA GLU A 39 4.10 16.98 -1.51
C GLU A 39 3.92 17.01 -3.02
N ALA A 40 3.59 15.90 -3.65
CA ALA A 40 3.33 15.82 -5.09
C ALA A 40 2.11 16.65 -5.49
N VAL A 41 1.00 16.51 -4.77
CA VAL A 41 -0.24 17.25 -5.02
C VAL A 41 -0.04 18.75 -4.76
N ARG A 42 0.60 19.13 -3.65
CA ARG A 42 0.92 20.53 -3.33
C ARG A 42 1.69 21.20 -4.45
N THR A 43 2.65 20.50 -5.03
CA THR A 43 3.43 21.00 -6.17
C THR A 43 2.57 21.13 -7.43
N ALA A 44 1.71 20.16 -7.71
CA ALA A 44 0.90 20.12 -8.93
C ALA A 44 -0.19 21.19 -8.96
N VAL A 45 -0.83 21.52 -7.82
CA VAL A 45 -1.94 22.48 -7.75
C VAL A 45 -1.55 23.85 -7.18
N GLY A 46 -0.26 24.08 -6.92
CA GLY A 46 0.23 25.35 -6.35
C GLY A 46 -0.09 25.55 -4.86
N GLY A 47 -0.56 24.50 -4.16
CA GLY A 47 -0.88 24.52 -2.73
C GLY A 47 -2.05 23.59 -2.41
N ALA A 48 -1.92 22.78 -1.36
CA ALA A 48 -2.98 21.91 -0.86
C ALA A 48 -2.77 21.64 0.62
N ASP A 49 -3.85 21.70 1.41
CA ASP A 49 -3.77 21.32 2.81
C ASP A 49 -3.66 19.81 2.96
N TYR A 50 -2.83 19.38 3.92
CA TYR A 50 -2.64 17.97 4.23
C TYR A 50 -3.95 17.24 4.50
N SER A 51 -4.85 17.86 5.28
CA SER A 51 -6.15 17.27 5.60
C SER A 51 -7.04 17.08 4.37
N THR A 52 -6.91 17.94 3.36
CA THR A 52 -7.67 17.83 2.11
C THR A 52 -7.15 16.66 1.27
N VAL A 53 -5.83 16.52 1.14
CA VAL A 53 -5.21 15.36 0.46
C VAL A 53 -5.55 14.06 1.20
N PHE A 54 -5.44 14.06 2.54
CA PHE A 54 -5.78 12.89 3.36
C PHE A 54 -7.23 12.42 3.14
N ARG A 55 -8.19 13.37 3.10
CA ARG A 55 -9.60 13.04 2.84
C ARG A 55 -9.83 12.53 1.42
N ALA A 56 -9.16 13.11 0.42
CA ALA A 56 -9.25 12.64 -0.96
C ALA A 56 -8.75 11.20 -1.08
N VAL A 57 -7.57 10.90 -0.50
CA VAL A 57 -7.00 9.54 -0.45
C VAL A 57 -7.96 8.56 0.24
N GLY A 58 -8.51 8.91 1.41
CA GLY A 58 -9.46 8.07 2.13
C GLY A 58 -10.78 7.83 1.38
N THR A 59 -11.19 8.78 0.53
CA THR A 59 -12.35 8.58 -0.35
C THR A 59 -12.03 7.60 -1.48
N MET A 60 -10.90 7.77 -2.16
CA MET A 60 -10.46 6.87 -3.24
C MET A 60 -10.20 5.44 -2.74
N GLU A 61 -9.70 5.28 -1.51
CA GLU A 61 -9.54 3.98 -0.85
C GLU A 61 -10.90 3.30 -0.64
N ARG A 62 -11.90 4.02 -0.12
CA ARG A 62 -13.27 3.50 0.07
C ARG A 62 -13.97 3.16 -1.23
N GLU A 63 -13.68 3.87 -2.30
CA GLU A 63 -14.19 3.64 -3.64
C GLU A 63 -13.46 2.49 -4.36
N GLY A 64 -12.38 1.95 -3.77
CA GLY A 64 -11.57 0.89 -4.34
C GLY A 64 -10.68 1.32 -5.51
N VAL A 65 -10.55 2.64 -5.75
CA VAL A 65 -9.68 3.19 -6.80
C VAL A 65 -8.20 2.98 -6.45
N ILE A 66 -7.90 3.11 -5.16
CA ILE A 66 -6.59 2.83 -4.59
C ILE A 66 -6.74 1.88 -3.41
N ARG A 67 -5.67 1.17 -3.08
CA ARG A 67 -5.61 0.30 -1.90
C ARG A 67 -4.47 0.70 -0.99
N ARG A 68 -4.70 0.50 0.30
CA ARG A 68 -3.68 0.68 1.33
C ARG A 68 -2.83 -0.57 1.46
N ILE A 69 -1.51 -0.40 1.55
CA ILE A 69 -0.55 -1.46 1.78
C ILE A 69 0.35 -1.12 2.98
N ASP A 70 0.78 -2.16 3.72
CA ASP A 70 1.77 -2.05 4.80
C ASP A 70 3.09 -2.68 4.30
N LEU A 71 4.12 -1.87 4.22
CA LEU A 71 5.45 -2.28 3.77
C LEU A 71 6.40 -2.59 4.93
N GLY A 72 5.86 -2.77 6.14
CA GLY A 72 6.60 -3.20 7.32
C GLY A 72 7.51 -2.14 7.95
N ASP A 73 7.34 -0.85 7.63
CA ASP A 73 8.09 0.26 8.23
C ASP A 73 7.23 1.13 9.17
N GLY A 74 5.98 0.72 9.41
CA GLY A 74 5.03 1.42 10.26
C GLY A 74 4.33 2.59 9.61
N LYS A 75 4.46 2.76 8.28
CA LYS A 75 3.75 3.76 7.50
C LYS A 75 2.67 3.12 6.63
N ALA A 76 1.61 3.87 6.37
CA ALA A 76 0.65 3.50 5.34
C ALA A 76 1.17 3.95 3.98
N TYR A 77 1.08 3.06 3.01
CA TYR A 77 1.31 3.36 1.61
C TYR A 77 0.03 3.10 0.82
N TYR A 78 -0.08 3.73 -0.33
CA TYR A 78 -1.23 3.62 -1.22
C TYR A 78 -0.73 3.35 -2.64
N GLU A 79 -1.46 2.52 -3.36
CA GLU A 79 -1.19 2.16 -4.75
C GLU A 79 -2.49 2.06 -5.55
N ALA A 80 -2.42 2.04 -6.88
CA ALA A 80 -3.57 1.76 -7.74
C ALA A 80 -4.10 0.34 -7.47
N GLY A 81 -5.43 0.18 -7.45
CA GLY A 81 -6.10 -0.95 -6.82
C GLY A 81 -6.33 -2.19 -7.67
N ASP A 82 -5.91 -2.24 -8.91
CA ASP A 82 -6.48 -3.14 -9.92
C ASP A 82 -5.76 -4.47 -10.13
N GLU A 83 -4.49 -4.63 -9.81
CA GLU A 83 -3.77 -5.89 -10.01
C GLU A 83 -3.12 -6.45 -8.74
N HIS A 84 -3.14 -7.79 -8.65
CA HIS A 84 -2.48 -8.48 -7.55
C HIS A 84 -1.01 -8.69 -7.87
N HIS A 85 -0.14 -8.11 -7.03
CA HIS A 85 1.30 -8.28 -7.06
C HIS A 85 1.85 -8.23 -5.63
N GLU A 86 3.09 -8.65 -5.48
CA GLU A 86 3.80 -8.63 -4.21
C GLU A 86 4.82 -7.48 -4.22
N HIS A 87 5.34 -7.14 -3.05
CA HIS A 87 6.30 -6.05 -2.91
C HIS A 87 7.63 -6.53 -2.35
N VAL A 88 8.71 -5.86 -2.76
CA VAL A 88 10.01 -5.97 -2.09
C VAL A 88 10.50 -4.57 -1.70
N ARG A 89 10.89 -4.40 -0.44
CA ARG A 89 11.41 -3.15 0.10
C ARG A 89 12.88 -3.28 0.44
N CYS A 90 13.68 -2.31 0.00
CA CYS A 90 15.10 -2.23 0.36
C CYS A 90 15.27 -1.73 1.80
N GLU A 91 15.95 -2.48 2.64
CA GLU A 91 16.24 -2.10 4.03
C GLU A 91 17.19 -0.91 4.13
N ALA A 92 18.09 -0.76 3.17
CA ALA A 92 19.11 0.29 3.18
C ALA A 92 18.57 1.67 2.74
N CYS A 93 17.80 1.74 1.65
CA CYS A 93 17.34 3.02 1.09
C CYS A 93 15.83 3.20 1.08
N GLY A 94 15.05 2.18 1.49
CA GLY A 94 13.59 2.23 1.51
C GLY A 94 12.94 2.12 0.12
N ARG A 95 13.71 1.90 -0.95
CA ARG A 95 13.14 1.71 -2.30
C ARG A 95 12.20 0.51 -2.30
N ILE A 96 11.04 0.71 -2.89
CA ILE A 96 10.02 -0.31 -3.09
C ILE A 96 10.08 -0.72 -4.56
N ALA A 97 9.93 -2.00 -4.83
CA ALA A 97 9.73 -2.54 -6.17
C ALA A 97 8.60 -3.57 -6.12
N GLU A 98 7.90 -3.67 -7.22
CA GLU A 98 6.88 -4.66 -7.48
C GLU A 98 7.51 -6.00 -7.82
N VAL A 99 6.88 -7.07 -7.35
CA VAL A 99 7.17 -8.46 -7.75
C VAL A 99 5.95 -8.94 -8.53
N PRO A 100 6.04 -9.02 -9.87
CA PRO A 100 4.89 -9.34 -10.70
C PRO A 100 4.29 -10.71 -10.38
N GLY A 101 2.97 -10.75 -10.30
CA GLY A 101 2.20 -11.96 -10.05
C GLY A 101 2.29 -12.47 -8.60
N CYS A 102 1.62 -13.57 -8.32
CA CYS A 102 1.57 -14.18 -7.00
C CYS A 102 2.64 -15.27 -6.84
N VAL A 103 3.70 -14.97 -6.10
CA VAL A 103 4.81 -15.92 -5.81
C VAL A 103 4.39 -17.03 -4.83
N VAL A 104 3.24 -16.87 -4.15
CA VAL A 104 2.75 -17.81 -3.14
C VAL A 104 1.42 -18.47 -3.51
N ARG A 105 1.08 -18.52 -4.79
CA ARG A 105 -0.17 -19.09 -5.29
C ARG A 105 -0.50 -20.45 -4.67
N ASN A 106 0.50 -21.30 -4.48
CA ASN A 106 0.34 -22.64 -3.90
C ASN A 106 0.29 -22.63 -2.37
N ALA A 107 0.67 -21.54 -1.70
CA ALA A 107 0.68 -21.45 -0.24
C ALA A 107 -0.74 -21.47 0.34
N ALA A 108 -1.71 -20.85 -0.33
CA ALA A 108 -3.12 -20.86 0.08
C ALA A 108 -3.68 -22.29 0.22
N THR A 109 -3.35 -23.18 -0.71
CA THR A 109 -3.71 -24.61 -0.64
C THR A 109 -3.02 -25.30 0.54
N GLY A 110 -1.75 -24.98 0.79
CA GLY A 110 -1.01 -25.50 1.93
C GLY A 110 -1.59 -25.05 3.27
N VAL A 111 -1.98 -23.80 3.39
CA VAL A 111 -2.66 -23.23 4.58
C VAL A 111 -3.99 -23.95 4.80
N ARG A 112 -4.84 -24.05 3.78
CA ARG A 112 -6.13 -24.75 3.89
C ARG A 112 -5.98 -26.19 4.37
N ARG A 113 -5.04 -26.92 3.79
CA ARG A 113 -4.80 -28.33 4.15
C ARG A 113 -4.36 -28.50 5.61
N ARG A 114 -3.57 -27.56 6.16
CA ARG A 114 -3.02 -27.66 7.52
C ARG A 114 -3.96 -27.11 8.59
N THR A 115 -4.79 -26.14 8.25
CA THR A 115 -5.59 -25.38 9.22
C THR A 115 -7.10 -25.45 9.00
N GLY A 116 -7.55 -25.93 7.84
CA GLY A 116 -8.97 -25.91 7.43
C GLY A 116 -9.48 -24.57 6.95
N PHE A 117 -8.71 -23.47 7.11
CA PHE A 117 -9.13 -22.13 6.71
C PHE A 117 -9.21 -21.97 5.19
N LYS A 118 -10.28 -21.32 4.70
CA LYS A 118 -10.37 -20.82 3.33
C LYS A 118 -9.65 -19.48 3.26
N VAL A 119 -8.46 -19.43 2.66
CA VAL A 119 -7.73 -18.19 2.42
C VAL A 119 -8.49 -17.36 1.39
N THR A 120 -8.86 -16.14 1.73
CA THR A 120 -9.58 -15.18 0.86
C THR A 120 -8.68 -14.09 0.31
N SER A 121 -7.60 -13.75 1.03
CA SER A 121 -6.61 -12.76 0.62
C SER A 121 -5.27 -13.04 1.30
N HIS A 122 -4.21 -12.44 0.78
CA HIS A 122 -2.89 -12.40 1.42
C HIS A 122 -2.18 -11.10 1.07
N GLN A 123 -1.22 -10.74 1.88
CA GLN A 123 -0.30 -9.64 1.62
C GLN A 123 1.11 -10.11 1.97
N ILE A 124 2.05 -9.96 1.04
CA ILE A 124 3.44 -10.36 1.24
C ILE A 124 4.35 -9.20 0.86
N VAL A 125 5.25 -8.90 1.77
CA VAL A 125 6.30 -7.92 1.56
C VAL A 125 7.64 -8.60 1.83
N PHE A 126 8.46 -8.66 0.80
CA PHE A 126 9.85 -9.10 0.95
C PHE A 126 10.72 -7.93 1.40
N THR A 127 11.71 -8.21 2.22
CA THR A 127 12.74 -7.25 2.62
C THR A 127 14.10 -7.73 2.14
N GLY A 128 14.91 -6.79 1.64
CA GLY A 128 16.23 -7.15 1.12
C GLY A 128 17.05 -5.91 0.76
N ILE A 129 18.13 -6.10 0.02
CA ILE A 129 19.02 -5.01 -0.43
C ILE A 129 18.89 -4.85 -1.94
N CYS A 130 18.52 -3.66 -2.40
CA CYS A 130 18.38 -3.40 -3.84
C CYS A 130 19.75 -3.43 -4.55
N PRO A 131 19.78 -3.68 -5.89
CA PRO A 131 21.04 -3.75 -6.64
C PRO A 131 21.92 -2.52 -6.52
N ASN A 132 21.35 -1.32 -6.34
CA ASN A 132 22.13 -0.09 -6.18
C ASN A 132 22.83 -0.05 -4.82
N CYS A 133 22.14 -0.47 -3.75
CA CYS A 133 22.72 -0.52 -2.41
C CYS A 133 23.70 -1.68 -2.24
N ALA A 134 23.51 -2.78 -2.97
CA ALA A 134 24.42 -3.92 -2.94
C ALA A 134 25.81 -3.61 -3.57
N LYS A 135 25.87 -2.66 -4.50
CA LYS A 135 27.11 -2.23 -5.18
C LYS A 135 27.88 -1.13 -4.45
N GLY A 136 27.28 -0.47 -3.46
CA GLY A 136 27.88 0.63 -2.71
C GLY A 136 28.22 0.23 -1.27
N PRO A 137 28.96 1.08 -0.51
CA PRO A 137 29.12 0.87 0.92
C PRO A 137 27.73 0.93 1.57
N ALA A 138 27.23 -0.22 1.95
CA ALA A 138 25.90 -0.38 2.56
C ALA A 138 25.84 0.42 3.88
N LYS A 139 25.32 1.63 3.84
CA LYS A 139 24.83 2.32 5.05
C LYS A 139 23.52 1.65 5.46
N ILE A 140 23.61 0.41 5.90
CA ILE A 140 22.51 -0.28 6.54
C ILE A 140 22.22 0.47 7.84
N LYS A 141 21.22 1.33 7.85
CA LYS A 141 20.62 1.78 9.11
C LYS A 141 19.94 0.54 9.69
N ALA A 142 20.69 -0.21 10.49
CA ALA A 142 20.17 -1.31 11.27
C ALA A 142 19.07 -0.75 12.21
N ARG A 143 17.83 -0.72 11.74
CA ARG A 143 16.68 -0.73 12.63
C ARG A 143 16.51 -2.19 13.03
N SER A 144 17.11 -2.52 14.18
CA SER A 144 16.77 -3.73 14.89
C SER A 144 15.25 -3.88 14.91
N PRO A 145 14.66 -4.94 14.32
CA PRO A 145 13.30 -5.27 14.65
C PRO A 145 13.33 -5.58 16.14
N ARG A 146 12.62 -4.82 16.94
CA ARG A 146 12.21 -5.33 18.25
C ARG A 146 11.36 -6.55 17.94
N ALA A 147 11.99 -7.69 17.86
CA ALA A 147 11.32 -8.97 17.95
C ALA A 147 10.54 -8.93 19.26
N ARG A 148 9.25 -8.62 19.19
CA ARG A 148 8.36 -8.96 20.29
C ARG A 148 8.47 -10.47 20.37
N ARG A 149 9.17 -10.95 21.39
CA ARG A 149 9.15 -12.35 21.78
C ARG A 149 7.68 -12.68 21.98
N PHE A 150 7.13 -13.40 21.04
CA PHE A 150 5.79 -13.95 21.17
C PHE A 150 5.93 -15.11 22.16
N GLU A 151 5.69 -14.84 23.44
CA GLU A 151 5.58 -15.89 24.44
C GLU A 151 4.27 -16.62 24.17
N LEU A 152 4.38 -17.83 23.67
CA LEU A 152 3.25 -18.74 23.55
C LEU A 152 2.63 -18.94 24.92
N PRO A 153 1.30 -18.78 25.08
CA PRO A 153 0.64 -19.11 26.34
C PRO A 153 0.91 -20.56 26.67
N HIS A 154 1.38 -20.80 27.89
CA HIS A 154 1.64 -22.13 28.42
C HIS A 154 0.40 -23.01 28.27
N GLY A 155 0.45 -24.03 27.44
CA GLY A 155 -0.62 -25.03 27.34
C GLY A 155 -0.78 -25.79 26.02
N LEU A 156 -0.07 -25.49 24.96
CA LEU A 156 -0.14 -26.29 23.73
C LEU A 156 0.94 -27.37 23.75
N LYS A 157 0.53 -28.58 24.12
CA LYS A 157 1.34 -29.79 23.94
C LYS A 157 1.55 -30.03 22.44
N LYS A 158 2.79 -30.36 22.07
CA LYS A 158 3.18 -30.80 20.73
C LYS A 158 2.32 -32.02 20.34
N LEU A 159 1.61 -31.89 19.23
CA LEU A 159 1.11 -33.03 18.46
C LEU A 159 2.11 -33.35 17.36
#